data_6e9d46ff660d301be0de8eaf6fd628d4
#
_entry.id   6e9d46ff660d301be0de8eaf6fd628d4
#
_cell.length_a   1.000
_cell.length_b   1.000
_cell.length_c   1.000
_cell.angle_alpha   90.00
_cell.angle_beta   90.00
_cell.angle_gamma   90.00
#
_symmetry.space_group_name_H-M   'P 1'
#
loop_
_entity.id
_entity.type
_entity.pdbx_description
1 polymer ?
#
loop_
_entity_poly.entity_id
_entity_poly.type
_entity_poly.pdbx_seq_one_letter_code
_entity_poly.pdbx_strand_id
1 'polypeptide(L)'
;MLRLIVAIASLGFCSLAGAQITTLADVKAKNGVQLSGEELKQLMPGAKVVSHTPAGSTRRWTNNADGTFVASSDGRGFAGGKNIYSSGAGTWRVADNGRLCLSIKWNVTPEDWCRVMFKVGDKYYGVGRLDDNAPASEFEISK
;
A
#
# COMPACT_ATOMS: atom_id res chain seq x y z
N MET A 1 -14.47 -64.31 -8.47
CA MET A 1 -14.68 -62.94 -8.96
C MET A 1 -14.33 -61.96 -7.81
N LEU A 2 -13.14 -61.39 -7.85
CA LEU A 2 -12.63 -60.50 -6.78
C LEU A 2 -12.85 -59.04 -7.23
N ARG A 3 -13.75 -58.27 -6.54
CA ARG A 3 -13.99 -56.87 -6.85
C ARG A 3 -13.02 -56.02 -6.06
N LEU A 4 -12.08 -55.39 -6.77
CA LEU A 4 -11.16 -54.40 -6.23
C LEU A 4 -11.90 -53.08 -6.06
N ILE A 5 -12.04 -52.61 -4.80
CA ILE A 5 -12.60 -51.26 -4.56
C ILE A 5 -11.41 -50.30 -4.44
N VAL A 6 -11.25 -49.45 -5.44
CA VAL A 6 -10.27 -48.35 -5.41
C VAL A 6 -10.87 -47.18 -4.65
N ALA A 7 -10.39 -46.90 -3.45
CA ALA A 7 -10.73 -45.73 -2.67
C ALA A 7 -9.89 -44.55 -3.18
N ILE A 8 -10.51 -43.58 -3.83
CA ILE A 8 -9.90 -42.32 -4.23
C ILE A 8 -9.92 -41.38 -3.03
N ALA A 9 -8.76 -41.20 -2.41
CA ALA A 9 -8.56 -40.21 -1.36
C ALA A 9 -8.45 -38.81 -2.01
N SER A 10 -9.53 -38.01 -1.88
CA SER A 10 -9.54 -36.61 -2.31
C SER A 10 -8.73 -35.78 -1.29
N LEU A 11 -7.50 -35.42 -1.62
CA LEU A 11 -6.72 -34.44 -0.88
C LEU A 11 -7.34 -33.05 -1.13
N GLY A 12 -8.11 -32.56 -0.17
CA GLY A 12 -8.59 -31.20 -0.14
C GLY A 12 -7.45 -30.23 0.02
N PHE A 13 -7.10 -29.48 -1.02
CA PHE A 13 -6.24 -28.32 -0.93
C PHE A 13 -6.99 -27.22 -0.14
N CYS A 14 -6.68 -27.09 1.15
CA CYS A 14 -7.05 -25.90 1.93
C CYS A 14 -6.22 -24.73 1.40
N SER A 15 -6.80 -23.91 0.51
CA SER A 15 -6.25 -22.62 0.13
C SER A 15 -6.28 -21.72 1.38
N LEU A 16 -5.13 -21.51 2.02
CA LEU A 16 -4.95 -20.48 3.02
C LEU A 16 -5.06 -19.13 2.32
N ALA A 17 -6.28 -18.62 2.18
CA ALA A 17 -6.50 -17.22 1.83
C ALA A 17 -5.90 -16.37 2.95
N GLY A 18 -4.69 -15.84 2.72
CA GLY A 18 -4.05 -14.94 3.66
C GLY A 18 -4.98 -13.75 3.93
N ALA A 19 -5.32 -13.50 5.20
CA ALA A 19 -6.15 -12.37 5.58
C ALA A 19 -5.51 -11.07 5.09
N GLN A 20 -6.29 -10.26 4.37
CA GLN A 20 -5.84 -8.98 3.83
C GLN A 20 -5.57 -8.01 4.99
N ILE A 21 -4.45 -7.28 4.92
CA ILE A 21 -4.11 -6.25 5.90
C ILE A 21 -4.90 -4.98 5.55
N THR A 22 -5.78 -4.55 6.43
CA THR A 22 -6.64 -3.37 6.25
C THR A 22 -6.55 -2.38 7.40
N THR A 23 -6.04 -2.80 8.56
CA THR A 23 -5.92 -1.98 9.77
C THR A 23 -4.52 -2.09 10.38
N LEU A 24 -4.21 -1.18 11.33
CA LEU A 24 -2.98 -1.27 12.11
C LEU A 24 -2.94 -2.55 12.97
N ALA A 25 -4.08 -3.02 13.48
CA ALA A 25 -4.15 -4.29 14.19
C ALA A 25 -3.69 -5.46 13.30
N ASP A 26 -4.09 -5.49 12.02
CA ASP A 26 -3.65 -6.51 11.06
C ASP A 26 -2.14 -6.42 10.80
N VAL A 27 -1.60 -5.19 10.66
CA VAL A 27 -0.16 -4.96 10.51
C VAL A 27 0.61 -5.53 11.69
N LYS A 28 0.16 -5.25 12.93
CA LYS A 28 0.75 -5.77 14.16
C LYS A 28 0.66 -7.30 14.24
N ALA A 29 -0.49 -7.87 13.90
CA ALA A 29 -0.72 -9.33 13.90
C ALA A 29 0.19 -10.07 12.89
N LYS A 30 0.67 -9.38 11.85
CA LYS A 30 1.64 -9.88 10.86
C LYS A 30 3.08 -9.50 11.21
N ASN A 31 3.37 -9.10 12.45
CA ASN A 31 4.68 -8.68 12.92
C ASN A 31 5.28 -7.52 12.11
N GLY A 32 4.43 -6.56 11.72
CA GLY A 32 4.86 -5.36 11.02
C GLY A 32 5.87 -4.55 11.83
N VAL A 33 6.97 -4.18 11.18
CA VAL A 33 8.04 -3.38 11.79
C VAL A 33 7.88 -1.94 11.37
N GLN A 34 7.79 -1.02 12.34
CA GLN A 34 7.74 0.41 12.06
C GLN A 34 9.09 0.89 11.52
N LEU A 35 9.06 1.62 10.42
CA LEU A 35 10.24 2.27 9.88
C LEU A 35 10.55 3.57 10.64
N SER A 36 11.82 3.76 10.93
CA SER A 36 12.33 5.03 11.47
C SER A 36 12.41 6.11 10.38
N GLY A 37 12.51 7.38 10.81
CA GLY A 37 12.72 8.49 9.89
C GLY A 37 14.01 8.35 9.08
N GLU A 38 15.07 7.80 9.66
CA GLU A 38 16.35 7.59 8.96
C GLU A 38 16.23 6.48 7.90
N GLU A 39 15.54 5.39 8.20
CA GLU A 39 15.27 4.34 7.20
C GLU A 39 14.44 4.88 6.03
N LEU A 40 13.43 5.74 6.31
CA LEU A 40 12.64 6.38 5.27
C LEU A 40 13.47 7.36 4.44
N LYS A 41 14.37 8.15 5.04
CA LYS A 41 15.28 9.05 4.31
C LYS A 41 16.23 8.30 3.37
N GLN A 42 16.59 7.06 3.69
CA GLN A 42 17.40 6.18 2.84
C GLN A 42 16.56 5.48 1.76
N LEU A 43 15.34 5.06 2.11
CA LEU A 43 14.45 4.30 1.21
C LEU A 43 13.83 5.17 0.12
N MET A 44 13.35 6.37 0.48
CA MET A 44 12.43 7.13 -0.39
C MET A 44 13.09 7.84 -1.59
N PRO A 45 14.33 8.38 -1.53
CA PRO A 45 14.94 9.02 -2.70
C PRO A 45 15.11 8.02 -3.87
N GLY A 46 14.57 8.35 -5.04
CA GLY A 46 14.62 7.52 -6.25
C GLY A 46 13.70 6.30 -6.21
N ALA A 47 12.90 6.11 -5.16
CA ALA A 47 12.01 4.97 -5.04
C ALA A 47 10.84 5.06 -6.02
N LYS A 48 10.51 3.94 -6.65
CA LYS A 48 9.27 3.72 -7.38
C LYS A 48 8.21 3.25 -6.39
N VAL A 49 7.10 3.95 -6.34
CA VAL A 49 6.02 3.70 -5.39
C VAL A 49 4.73 3.35 -6.11
N VAL A 50 4.10 2.27 -5.71
CA VAL A 50 2.73 1.91 -6.08
C VAL A 50 1.90 1.91 -4.81
N SER A 51 0.77 2.60 -4.81
CA SER A 51 -0.16 2.65 -3.68
C SER A 51 -1.53 2.20 -4.11
N HIS A 52 -2.15 1.33 -3.30
CA HIS A 52 -3.51 0.88 -3.50
C HIS A 52 -4.41 1.56 -2.47
N THR A 53 -5.42 2.28 -2.95
CA THR A 53 -6.38 2.94 -2.07
C THR A 53 -7.52 1.99 -1.70
N PRO A 54 -8.16 2.17 -0.54
CA PRO A 54 -9.35 1.37 -0.17
C PRO A 54 -10.49 1.48 -1.18
N ALA A 55 -10.56 2.58 -1.94
CA ALA A 55 -11.53 2.79 -3.02
C ALA A 55 -11.20 2.03 -4.33
N GLY A 56 -10.09 1.28 -4.37
CA GLY A 56 -9.70 0.45 -5.52
C GLY A 56 -8.90 1.20 -6.59
N SER A 57 -8.43 2.42 -6.32
CA SER A 57 -7.52 3.12 -7.23
C SER A 57 -6.09 2.66 -7.01
N THR A 58 -5.34 2.54 -8.10
CA THR A 58 -3.89 2.32 -8.05
C THR A 58 -3.18 3.60 -8.46
N ARG A 59 -2.24 4.04 -7.65
CA ARG A 59 -1.43 5.24 -7.87
C ARG A 59 0.02 4.85 -8.04
N ARG A 60 0.74 5.52 -8.95
CA ARG A 60 2.14 5.23 -9.26
C ARG A 60 2.92 6.53 -9.39
N TRP A 61 4.11 6.55 -8.81
CA TRP A 61 5.07 7.66 -8.98
C TRP A 61 6.49 7.21 -8.69
N THR A 62 7.44 8.04 -9.07
CA THR A 62 8.86 7.87 -8.69
C THR A 62 9.28 9.11 -7.91
N ASN A 63 9.84 8.92 -6.73
CA ASN A 63 10.35 10.01 -5.91
C ASN A 63 11.64 10.56 -6.48
N ASN A 64 11.68 11.84 -6.80
CA ASN A 64 12.92 12.52 -7.11
C ASN A 64 13.70 12.83 -5.83
N ALA A 65 15.02 12.90 -5.90
CA ALA A 65 15.87 13.19 -4.74
C ALA A 65 15.64 14.61 -4.17
N ASP A 66 15.12 15.53 -5.00
CA ASP A 66 14.78 16.90 -4.60
C ASP A 66 13.44 17.01 -3.84
N GLY A 67 12.76 15.90 -3.58
CA GLY A 67 11.48 15.87 -2.87
C GLY A 67 10.25 16.06 -3.77
N THR A 68 10.41 16.08 -5.09
CA THR A 68 9.30 16.20 -6.05
C THR A 68 8.93 14.85 -6.66
N PHE A 69 7.73 14.77 -7.25
CA PHE A 69 7.31 13.67 -8.11
C PHE A 69 6.13 14.07 -9.00
N VAL A 70 5.83 13.24 -10.00
CA VAL A 70 4.56 13.28 -10.73
C VAL A 70 3.88 11.94 -10.53
N ALA A 71 2.66 11.97 -10.01
CA ALA A 71 1.85 10.78 -9.79
C ALA A 71 0.84 10.58 -10.92
N SER A 72 0.54 9.31 -11.21
CA SER A 72 -0.61 8.89 -12.03
C SER A 72 -1.57 8.06 -11.18
N SER A 73 -2.85 8.17 -11.46
CA SER A 73 -3.90 7.36 -10.83
C SER A 73 -4.81 6.75 -11.89
N ASP A 74 -5.04 5.44 -11.77
CA ASP A 74 -6.10 4.73 -12.50
C ASP A 74 -7.24 4.46 -11.51
N GLY A 75 -8.08 5.46 -11.28
CA GLY A 75 -9.28 5.34 -10.45
C GLY A 75 -10.44 4.72 -11.23
N ARG A 76 -11.28 3.91 -10.55
CA ARG A 76 -12.60 3.57 -11.09
C ARG A 76 -13.52 4.74 -10.87
N GLY A 77 -14.07 5.31 -11.94
CA GLY A 77 -15.06 6.39 -11.85
C GLY A 77 -16.28 5.95 -11.07
N PHE A 78 -16.84 6.84 -10.28
CA PHE A 78 -18.02 6.59 -9.44
C PHE A 78 -19.30 6.30 -10.25
N ALA A 79 -19.35 6.66 -11.52
CA ALA A 79 -20.50 6.43 -12.40
C ALA A 79 -20.11 5.62 -13.62
N GLY A 80 -20.57 4.37 -13.69
CA GLY A 80 -20.60 3.59 -14.92
C GLY A 80 -19.32 2.85 -15.31
N GLY A 81 -18.39 2.58 -14.37
CA GLY A 81 -17.26 1.66 -14.60
C GLY A 81 -16.17 2.16 -15.54
N LYS A 82 -16.16 3.44 -15.90
CA LYS A 82 -15.06 4.04 -16.68
C LYS A 82 -13.86 4.30 -15.78
N ASN A 83 -12.69 3.80 -16.20
CA ASN A 83 -11.44 4.16 -15.54
C ASN A 83 -11.17 5.65 -15.73
N ILE A 84 -11.02 6.39 -14.61
CA ILE A 84 -10.62 7.79 -14.64
C ILE A 84 -9.11 7.82 -14.43
N TYR A 85 -8.40 8.23 -15.47
CA TYR A 85 -6.96 8.51 -15.36
C TYR A 85 -6.78 9.96 -14.93
N SER A 86 -5.98 10.15 -13.90
CA SER A 86 -5.55 11.48 -13.47
C SER A 86 -4.05 11.51 -13.23
N SER A 87 -3.47 12.70 -13.35
CA SER A 87 -2.08 12.95 -12.98
C SER A 87 -2.03 14.12 -12.01
N GLY A 88 -0.99 14.16 -11.19
CA GLY A 88 -0.80 15.23 -10.23
C GLY A 88 0.68 15.43 -9.92
N ALA A 89 1.09 16.70 -9.87
CA ALA A 89 2.41 17.06 -9.35
C ALA A 89 2.40 16.93 -7.82
N GLY A 90 3.46 16.36 -7.26
CA GLY A 90 3.53 16.14 -5.83
C GLY A 90 4.89 16.45 -5.23
N THR A 91 4.90 16.51 -3.91
CA THR A 91 6.11 16.58 -3.10
C THR A 91 6.07 15.53 -1.99
N TRP A 92 7.23 15.03 -1.62
CA TRP A 92 7.40 14.11 -0.51
C TRP A 92 8.47 14.61 0.46
N ARG A 93 8.32 14.28 1.71
CA ARG A 93 9.32 14.53 2.74
C ARG A 93 9.17 13.56 3.90
N VAL A 94 10.25 13.35 4.63
CA VAL A 94 10.21 12.70 5.93
C VAL A 94 10.20 13.81 6.99
N ALA A 95 9.14 13.85 7.80
CA ALA A 95 8.99 14.82 8.86
C ALA A 95 9.90 14.47 10.07
N ASP A 96 10.16 15.45 10.95
CA ASP A 96 11.02 15.27 12.13
C ASP A 96 10.50 14.19 13.10
N ASN A 97 9.18 13.95 13.11
CA ASN A 97 8.55 12.88 13.87
C ASN A 97 8.61 11.50 13.20
N GLY A 98 9.40 11.34 12.12
CA GLY A 98 9.60 10.09 11.41
C GLY A 98 8.46 9.68 10.47
N ARG A 99 7.49 10.56 10.21
CA ARG A 99 6.39 10.27 9.28
C ARG A 99 6.77 10.58 7.83
N LEU A 100 6.32 9.76 6.92
CA LEU A 100 6.33 10.08 5.49
C LEU A 100 5.14 10.99 5.18
N CYS A 101 5.42 12.19 4.66
CA CYS A 101 4.40 13.16 4.26
C CYS A 101 4.42 13.36 2.75
N LEU A 102 3.24 13.34 2.14
CA LEU A 102 3.04 13.64 0.72
C LEU A 102 2.01 14.75 0.56
N SER A 103 2.24 15.59 -0.45
CA SER A 103 1.28 16.56 -0.98
C SER A 103 1.13 16.33 -2.48
N ILE A 104 -0.08 16.14 -2.99
CA ILE A 104 -0.35 15.88 -4.40
C ILE A 104 -1.44 16.83 -4.89
N LYS A 105 -1.14 17.56 -5.95
CA LYS A 105 -2.09 18.44 -6.63
C LYS A 105 -2.74 17.70 -7.79
N TRP A 106 -3.78 16.94 -7.49
CA TRP A 106 -4.63 16.33 -8.51
C TRP A 106 -5.47 17.40 -9.24
N ASN A 107 -5.90 17.09 -10.46
CA ASN A 107 -6.75 18.00 -11.24
C ASN A 107 -8.09 18.34 -10.58
N VAL A 108 -8.59 17.47 -9.70
CA VAL A 108 -9.91 17.63 -9.06
C VAL A 108 -9.79 18.15 -7.63
N THR A 109 -9.02 17.47 -6.79
CA THR A 109 -8.88 17.80 -5.36
C THR A 109 -7.45 17.56 -4.91
N PRO A 110 -6.79 18.53 -4.25
CA PRO A 110 -5.48 18.30 -3.66
C PRO A 110 -5.58 17.29 -2.52
N GLU A 111 -4.50 16.58 -2.30
CA GLU A 111 -4.37 15.54 -1.27
C GLU A 111 -3.11 15.76 -0.47
N ASP A 112 -3.25 15.87 0.84
CA ASP A 112 -2.15 16.04 1.80
C ASP A 112 -2.29 15.02 2.91
N TRP A 113 -1.22 14.30 3.22
CA TRP A 113 -1.21 13.36 4.32
C TRP A 113 0.20 13.11 4.87
N CYS A 114 0.27 12.71 6.15
CA CYS A 114 1.47 12.18 6.80
C CYS A 114 1.15 10.83 7.44
N ARG A 115 1.98 9.83 7.22
CA ARG A 115 1.76 8.47 7.71
C ARG A 115 2.96 7.89 8.41
N VAL A 116 2.71 7.11 9.45
CA VAL A 116 3.68 6.19 10.01
C VAL A 116 3.74 4.98 9.09
N MET A 117 4.96 4.58 8.70
CA MET A 117 5.16 3.47 7.76
C MET A 117 5.63 2.22 8.49
N PHE A 118 5.06 1.10 8.10
CA PHE A 118 5.41 -0.24 8.60
C PHE A 118 5.82 -1.13 7.43
N LYS A 119 6.72 -2.07 7.69
CA LYS A 119 7.11 -3.11 6.74
C LYS A 119 6.57 -4.46 7.20
N VAL A 120 5.91 -5.19 6.30
CA VAL A 120 5.44 -6.57 6.49
C VAL A 120 5.90 -7.38 5.28
N GLY A 121 6.88 -8.25 5.45
CA GLY A 121 7.49 -8.98 4.33
C GLY A 121 8.13 -8.03 3.32
N ASP A 122 7.70 -8.08 2.07
CA ASP A 122 8.15 -7.23 0.96
C ASP A 122 7.26 -6.00 0.72
N LYS A 123 6.18 -5.85 1.48
CA LYS A 123 5.22 -4.75 1.37
C LYS A 123 5.33 -3.75 2.50
N TYR A 124 4.83 -2.57 2.25
CA TYR A 124 4.77 -1.47 3.21
C TYR A 124 3.34 -1.04 3.47
N TYR A 125 3.07 -0.57 4.67
CA TYR A 125 1.73 -0.13 5.09
C TYR A 125 1.84 1.21 5.79
N GLY A 126 1.06 2.18 5.33
CA GLY A 126 1.00 3.52 5.91
C GLY A 126 -0.28 3.74 6.70
N VAL A 127 -0.17 4.21 7.94
CA VAL A 127 -1.30 4.54 8.81
C VAL A 127 -1.25 6.00 9.22
N GLY A 128 -2.39 6.66 9.23
CA GLY A 128 -2.51 8.07 9.65
C GLY A 128 -2.55 8.25 11.16
N ARG A 129 -3.00 7.24 11.90
CA ARG A 129 -3.14 7.21 13.36
C ARG A 129 -2.54 5.92 13.91
N LEU A 130 -2.26 5.89 15.23
CA LEU A 130 -1.66 4.72 15.89
C LEU A 130 -2.66 3.94 16.76
N ASP A 131 -3.96 4.09 16.52
CA ASP A 131 -4.98 3.22 17.09
C ASP A 131 -5.16 1.95 16.25
N ASP A 132 -5.55 0.85 16.87
CA ASP A 132 -5.63 -0.47 16.22
C ASP A 132 -6.62 -0.52 15.05
N ASN A 133 -7.65 0.31 15.08
CA ASN A 133 -8.66 0.42 14.02
C ASN A 133 -8.25 1.39 12.89
N ALA A 134 -7.07 2.03 12.99
CA ALA A 134 -6.60 2.94 11.96
C ALA A 134 -6.48 2.23 10.61
N PRO A 135 -7.07 2.77 9.53
CA PRO A 135 -6.94 2.17 8.20
C PRO A 135 -5.48 2.13 7.76
N ALA A 136 -5.05 0.98 7.27
CA ALA A 136 -3.74 0.77 6.68
C ALA A 136 -3.83 0.79 5.16
N SER A 137 -3.03 1.63 4.52
CA SER A 137 -2.91 1.66 3.06
C SER A 137 -1.66 0.90 2.64
N GLU A 138 -1.80 0.02 1.66
CA GLU A 138 -0.69 -0.76 1.12
C GLU A 138 0.14 0.04 0.13
N PHE A 139 1.46 -0.13 0.21
CA PHE A 139 2.44 0.43 -0.71
C PHE A 139 3.42 -0.65 -1.15
N GLU A 140 3.74 -0.66 -2.43
CA GLU A 140 4.88 -1.37 -2.99
C GLU A 140 5.98 -0.33 -3.25
N ILE A 141 7.17 -0.52 -2.68
CA ILE A 141 8.28 0.42 -2.80
C ILE A 141 9.50 -0.34 -3.31
N SER A 142 10.04 0.09 -4.44
CA SER A 142 11.23 -0.50 -5.07
C SER A 142 12.21 0.57 -5.54
N LYS A 143 13.45 0.19 -5.79
CA LYS A 143 14.49 1.03 -6.39
C LYS A 143 14.60 0.78 -7.89
#